data_35818f93a4343377fc917e99341d6955
#
_entry.id   35818f93a4343377fc917e99341d6955
#
_cell.length_a   1.000
_cell.length_b   1.000
_cell.length_c   1.000
_cell.angle_alpha   90.00
_cell.angle_beta   90.00
_cell.angle_gamma   90.00
#
_symmetry.space_group_name_H-M   'P 1'
#
loop_
_entity.id
_entity.type
_entity.pdbx_description
1 polymer ?
#
loop_
_entity_poly.entity_id
_entity_poly.type
_entity_poly.pdbx_seq_one_letter_code
_entity_poly.pdbx_strand_id
1 'polypeptide(L)'
;MWKRQEKENVEKAEALLERFLLIKKKNDYAGALSGGQRKLLEMARALMSDPQLVMLDEPMAGVNPALKQSLLDHIMALREEGTTVLFVEHDVNMVRHIADWVTVMAEGKIVAEGQPKSVMSDPAVIDAYLGAHANVDLGDDSVLEDLKEA
;
A
#
# COMPACT_ATOMS: atom_id res chain seq x y z
N MET A 1 -5.70 20.68 -30.84
CA MET A 1 -5.86 20.63 -29.38
C MET A 1 -6.07 19.18 -28.91
N TRP A 2 -7.11 18.46 -29.31
CA TRP A 2 -7.41 17.08 -28.89
C TRP A 2 -6.26 16.06 -29.15
N LYS A 3 -5.68 16.00 -30.35
CA LYS A 3 -4.59 15.06 -30.70
C LYS A 3 -3.32 15.25 -29.85
N ARG A 4 -3.03 16.48 -29.40
CA ARG A 4 -1.88 16.75 -28.54
C ARG A 4 -2.13 16.22 -27.15
N GLN A 5 -3.32 16.48 -26.59
CA GLN A 5 -3.73 15.99 -25.28
C GLN A 5 -3.73 14.45 -25.22
N GLU A 6 -4.23 13.80 -26.27
CA GLU A 6 -4.24 12.35 -26.37
C GLU A 6 -2.81 11.77 -26.36
N LYS A 7 -1.90 12.39 -27.09
CA LYS A 7 -0.49 11.98 -27.11
C LYS A 7 0.14 12.10 -25.72
N GLU A 8 -0.05 13.24 -25.05
CA GLU A 8 0.44 13.48 -23.69
C GLU A 8 -0.12 12.44 -22.69
N ASN A 9 -1.41 12.10 -22.80
CA ASN A 9 -2.05 11.09 -21.96
C ASN A 9 -1.48 9.67 -22.21
N VAL A 10 -1.22 9.32 -23.46
CA VAL A 10 -0.62 8.02 -23.81
C VAL A 10 0.80 7.93 -23.27
N GLU A 11 1.62 8.97 -23.46
CA GLU A 11 2.99 9.02 -22.94
C GLU A 11 3.00 8.87 -21.41
N LYS A 12 2.09 9.55 -20.71
CA LYS A 12 1.93 9.43 -19.26
C LYS A 12 1.51 8.02 -18.83
N ALA A 13 0.54 7.43 -19.54
CA ALA A 13 0.08 6.08 -19.25
C ALA A 13 1.20 5.05 -19.45
N GLU A 14 1.99 5.18 -20.51
CA GLU A 14 3.13 4.30 -20.78
C GLU A 14 4.21 4.44 -19.69
N ALA A 15 4.52 5.66 -19.26
CA ALA A 15 5.47 5.91 -18.17
C ALA A 15 5.01 5.28 -16.84
N LEU A 16 3.72 5.36 -16.52
CA LEU A 16 3.16 4.69 -15.34
C LEU A 16 3.19 3.16 -15.50
N LEU A 17 2.89 2.62 -16.67
CA LEU A 17 3.00 1.19 -16.91
C LEU A 17 4.46 0.70 -16.81
N GLU A 18 5.43 1.50 -17.21
CA GLU A 18 6.86 1.21 -17.00
C GLU A 18 7.21 1.19 -15.51
N ARG A 19 6.80 2.23 -14.77
CA ARG A 19 7.00 2.33 -13.31
C ARG A 19 6.49 1.10 -12.57
N PHE A 20 5.33 0.59 -12.96
CA PHE A 20 4.68 -0.58 -12.34
C PHE A 20 5.04 -1.92 -13.03
N LEU A 21 6.06 -1.96 -13.88
CA LEU A 21 6.53 -3.15 -14.61
C LEU A 21 5.44 -3.83 -15.49
N LEU A 22 4.46 -3.06 -15.93
CA LEU A 22 3.34 -3.54 -16.76
C LEU A 22 3.46 -3.16 -18.23
N ILE A 23 4.49 -2.43 -18.66
CA ILE A 23 4.61 -1.92 -20.05
C ILE A 23 4.54 -3.03 -21.11
N LYS A 24 5.09 -4.21 -20.81
CA LYS A 24 5.02 -5.38 -21.69
C LYS A 24 3.60 -5.91 -21.90
N LYS A 25 2.68 -5.51 -21.03
CA LYS A 25 1.27 -5.89 -20.98
C LYS A 25 0.33 -4.82 -21.53
N LYS A 26 0.86 -3.72 -22.07
CA LYS A 26 0.04 -2.56 -22.48
C LYS A 26 -1.04 -2.89 -23.52
N ASN A 27 -0.84 -3.94 -24.33
CA ASN A 27 -1.80 -4.38 -25.34
C ASN A 27 -2.60 -5.62 -24.92
N ASP A 28 -2.35 -6.16 -23.72
CA ASP A 28 -3.06 -7.33 -23.22
C ASP A 28 -4.40 -6.91 -22.63
N TYR A 29 -5.33 -7.85 -22.60
CA TYR A 29 -6.60 -7.63 -21.94
C TYR A 29 -6.40 -7.56 -20.41
N ALA A 30 -6.92 -6.53 -19.74
CA ALA A 30 -6.74 -6.35 -18.31
C ALA A 30 -7.22 -7.56 -17.47
N GLY A 31 -8.21 -8.30 -17.97
CA GLY A 31 -8.69 -9.55 -17.39
C GLY A 31 -7.67 -10.69 -17.41
N ALA A 32 -6.66 -10.63 -18.29
CA ALA A 32 -5.59 -11.64 -18.36
C ALA A 32 -4.48 -11.41 -17.34
N LEU A 33 -4.48 -10.28 -16.64
CA LEU A 33 -3.52 -9.97 -15.60
C LEU A 33 -3.76 -10.81 -14.35
N SER A 34 -2.67 -11.19 -13.67
CA SER A 34 -2.77 -11.81 -12.33
C SER A 34 -3.40 -10.84 -11.32
N GLY A 35 -3.88 -11.36 -10.18
CA GLY A 35 -4.47 -10.54 -9.12
C GLY A 35 -3.57 -9.38 -8.69
N GLY A 36 -2.29 -9.66 -8.43
CA GLY A 36 -1.33 -8.64 -8.07
C GLY A 36 -1.02 -7.64 -9.19
N GLN A 37 -0.92 -8.11 -10.44
CA GLN A 37 -0.75 -7.20 -11.59
C GLN A 37 -1.96 -6.25 -11.76
N ARG A 38 -3.17 -6.73 -11.46
CA ARG A 38 -4.36 -5.87 -11.46
C ARG A 38 -4.27 -4.79 -10.37
N LYS A 39 -3.78 -5.11 -9.17
CA LYS A 39 -3.55 -4.13 -8.10
C LYS A 39 -2.55 -3.04 -8.52
N LEU A 40 -1.45 -3.43 -9.18
CA LEU A 40 -0.50 -2.46 -9.74
C LEU A 40 -1.13 -1.59 -10.84
N LEU A 41 -1.97 -2.16 -11.70
CA LEU A 41 -2.69 -1.40 -12.72
C LEU A 41 -3.70 -0.44 -12.11
N GLU A 42 -4.41 -0.83 -11.05
CA GLU A 42 -5.32 0.04 -10.30
C GLU A 42 -4.57 1.25 -9.72
N MET A 43 -3.40 1.03 -9.14
CA MET A 43 -2.53 2.11 -8.64
C MET A 43 -2.05 3.02 -9.78
N ALA A 44 -1.56 2.45 -10.90
CA ALA A 44 -1.17 3.23 -12.07
C ALA A 44 -2.32 4.11 -12.59
N ARG A 45 -3.54 3.58 -12.63
CA ARG A 45 -4.73 4.33 -13.04
C ARG A 45 -5.06 5.48 -12.07
N ALA A 46 -4.94 5.27 -10.77
CA ALA A 46 -5.15 6.33 -9.78
C ALA A 46 -4.17 7.49 -9.97
N LEU A 47 -2.91 7.20 -10.34
CA LEU A 47 -1.87 8.19 -10.55
C LEU A 47 -1.99 8.98 -11.88
N MET A 48 -2.85 8.56 -12.79
CA MET A 48 -3.08 9.30 -14.05
C MET A 48 -3.56 10.74 -13.85
N SER A 49 -4.21 11.02 -12.73
CA SER A 49 -4.76 12.36 -12.41
C SER A 49 -3.81 13.25 -11.61
N ASP A 50 -2.55 12.86 -11.39
CA ASP A 50 -1.59 13.55 -10.52
C ASP A 50 -2.16 13.88 -9.13
N PRO A 51 -2.66 12.89 -8.39
CA PRO A 51 -3.34 13.14 -7.13
C PRO A 51 -2.37 13.62 -6.05
N GLN A 52 -2.83 14.53 -5.20
CA GLN A 52 -2.11 14.91 -3.97
C GLN A 52 -2.34 13.91 -2.83
N LEU A 53 -3.43 13.15 -2.91
CA LEU A 53 -3.82 12.10 -1.97
C LEU A 53 -4.23 10.84 -2.72
N VAL A 54 -3.63 9.72 -2.38
CA VAL A 54 -4.04 8.38 -2.85
C VAL A 54 -4.62 7.61 -1.67
N MET A 55 -5.79 7.01 -1.85
CA MET A 55 -6.45 6.18 -0.86
C MET A 55 -6.44 4.72 -1.32
N LEU A 56 -5.93 3.83 -0.49
CA LEU A 56 -5.77 2.41 -0.78
C LEU A 56 -6.51 1.58 0.28
N ASP A 57 -7.41 0.73 -0.16
CA ASP A 57 -8.15 -0.18 0.72
C ASP A 57 -7.61 -1.60 0.55
N GLU A 58 -7.00 -2.14 1.62
CA GLU A 58 -6.33 -3.44 1.66
C GLU A 58 -5.47 -3.72 0.41
N PRO A 59 -4.49 -2.85 0.08
CA PRO A 59 -3.72 -3.00 -1.16
C PRO A 59 -2.96 -4.32 -1.22
N MET A 60 -2.63 -4.93 -0.07
CA MET A 60 -1.86 -6.18 0.02
C MET A 60 -2.72 -7.45 0.00
N ALA A 61 -4.06 -7.33 0.05
CA ALA A 61 -4.94 -8.48 0.08
C ALA A 61 -4.83 -9.33 -1.19
N GLY A 62 -4.57 -10.64 -1.03
CA GLY A 62 -4.46 -11.57 -2.15
C GLY A 62 -3.22 -11.41 -3.04
N VAL A 63 -2.24 -10.63 -2.61
CA VAL A 63 -0.98 -10.41 -3.32
C VAL A 63 0.07 -11.41 -2.82
N ASN A 64 0.84 -12.02 -3.73
CA ASN A 64 1.94 -12.91 -3.33
C ASN A 64 3.11 -12.13 -2.69
N PRO A 65 3.97 -12.78 -1.88
CA PRO A 65 5.03 -12.10 -1.13
C PRO A 65 5.98 -11.23 -1.97
N ALA A 66 6.42 -11.72 -3.13
CA ALA A 66 7.35 -10.98 -3.98
C ALA A 66 6.71 -9.68 -4.53
N LEU A 67 5.42 -9.73 -4.84
CA LEU A 67 4.69 -8.57 -5.33
C LEU A 67 4.28 -7.61 -4.21
N LYS A 68 4.10 -8.12 -2.98
CA LYS A 68 3.88 -7.28 -1.79
C LYS A 68 5.04 -6.31 -1.59
N GLN A 69 6.28 -6.79 -1.67
CA GLN A 69 7.46 -5.92 -1.53
C GLN A 69 7.48 -4.84 -2.61
N SER A 70 7.27 -5.20 -3.87
CA SER A 70 7.20 -4.22 -4.96
C SER A 70 6.10 -3.16 -4.73
N LEU A 71 4.95 -3.56 -4.21
CA LEU A 71 3.86 -2.64 -3.91
C LEU A 71 4.20 -1.68 -2.76
N LEU A 72 4.88 -2.20 -1.72
CA LEU A 72 5.40 -1.38 -0.62
C LEU A 72 6.41 -0.34 -1.13
N ASP A 73 7.35 -0.76 -1.97
CA ASP A 73 8.35 0.14 -2.56
C ASP A 73 7.68 1.27 -3.36
N HIS A 74 6.60 0.96 -4.10
CA HIS A 74 5.83 1.98 -4.82
C HIS A 74 5.10 2.93 -3.88
N ILE A 75 4.52 2.45 -2.78
CA ILE A 75 3.85 3.29 -1.77
C ILE A 75 4.88 4.23 -1.11
N MET A 76 6.04 3.71 -0.72
CA MET A 76 7.11 4.52 -0.15
C MET A 76 7.63 5.58 -1.13
N ALA A 77 7.83 5.20 -2.39
CA ALA A 77 8.24 6.14 -3.44
C ALA A 77 7.23 7.27 -3.65
N LEU A 78 5.92 6.99 -3.65
CA LEU A 78 4.88 8.01 -3.72
C LEU A 78 4.96 9.01 -2.56
N ARG A 79 5.19 8.52 -1.34
CA ARG A 79 5.38 9.36 -0.16
C ARG A 79 6.62 10.26 -0.31
N GLU A 80 7.74 9.72 -0.76
CA GLU A 80 8.99 10.47 -1.00
C GLU A 80 8.82 11.53 -2.10
N GLU A 81 7.99 11.27 -3.09
CA GLU A 81 7.59 12.22 -4.14
C GLU A 81 6.64 13.31 -3.64
N GLY A 82 6.19 13.26 -2.37
CA GLY A 82 5.31 14.23 -1.75
C GLY A 82 3.81 13.94 -1.89
N THR A 83 3.44 12.78 -2.40
CA THR A 83 2.04 12.34 -2.42
C THR A 83 1.64 11.82 -1.05
N THR A 84 0.52 12.32 -0.52
CA THR A 84 -0.07 11.75 0.71
C THR A 84 -0.69 10.39 0.37
N VAL A 85 -0.35 9.35 1.14
CA VAL A 85 -0.95 8.03 0.98
C VAL A 85 -1.72 7.67 2.24
N LEU A 86 -3.02 7.47 2.11
CA LEU A 86 -3.88 6.89 3.15
C LEU A 86 -4.15 5.42 2.77
N PHE A 87 -3.83 4.49 3.63
CA PHE A 87 -4.14 3.09 3.39
C PHE A 87 -4.83 2.45 4.59
N VAL A 88 -5.74 1.52 4.34
CA VAL A 88 -6.38 0.68 5.34
C VAL A 88 -5.77 -0.70 5.24
N GLU A 89 -5.23 -1.20 6.35
CA GLU A 89 -4.62 -2.53 6.41
C GLU A 89 -4.80 -3.14 7.79
N HIS A 90 -4.77 -4.45 7.84
CA HIS A 90 -4.84 -5.24 9.07
C HIS A 90 -3.50 -5.91 9.41
N ASP A 91 -2.50 -5.85 8.54
CA ASP A 91 -1.14 -6.31 8.80
C ASP A 91 -0.39 -5.25 9.62
N VAL A 92 -0.37 -5.47 10.93
CA VAL A 92 0.21 -4.56 11.92
C VAL A 92 1.69 -4.32 11.67
N ASN A 93 2.43 -5.37 11.26
CA ASN A 93 3.87 -5.27 10.99
C ASN A 93 4.15 -4.35 9.81
N MET A 94 3.37 -4.50 8.74
CA MET A 94 3.47 -3.63 7.57
C MET A 94 3.14 -2.17 7.93
N VAL A 95 2.02 -1.94 8.63
CA VAL A 95 1.62 -0.60 9.07
C VAL A 95 2.70 0.05 9.91
N ARG A 96 3.27 -0.69 10.88
CA ARG A 96 4.37 -0.21 11.74
C ARG A 96 5.61 0.22 10.94
N HIS A 97 5.87 -0.46 9.82
CA HIS A 97 7.07 -0.23 9.02
C HIS A 97 6.96 0.98 8.07
N ILE A 98 5.79 1.22 7.50
CA ILE A 98 5.64 2.22 6.42
C ILE A 98 4.84 3.46 6.81
N ALA A 99 4.00 3.40 7.86
CA ALA A 99 3.16 4.51 8.24
C ALA A 99 3.93 5.55 9.06
N ASP A 100 3.67 6.83 8.79
CA ASP A 100 4.15 7.94 9.62
C ASP A 100 3.17 8.24 10.76
N TRP A 101 1.87 7.97 10.53
CA TRP A 101 0.78 8.15 11.48
C TRP A 101 -0.25 7.03 11.33
N VAL A 102 -0.77 6.56 12.43
CA VAL A 102 -1.77 5.48 12.48
C VAL A 102 -3.00 5.93 13.24
N THR A 103 -4.16 5.60 12.70
CA THR A 103 -5.45 5.71 13.38
C THR A 103 -6.06 4.32 13.47
N VAL A 104 -6.21 3.81 14.68
CA VAL A 104 -6.83 2.50 14.93
C VAL A 104 -8.31 2.69 15.17
N MET A 105 -9.12 1.92 14.44
CA MET A 105 -10.58 1.95 14.55
C MET A 105 -11.11 0.57 14.95
N ALA A 106 -12.03 0.56 15.89
CA ALA A 106 -12.82 -0.62 16.25
C ALA A 106 -14.26 -0.21 16.53
N GLU A 107 -15.23 -1.04 16.14
CA GLU A 107 -16.66 -0.82 16.35
C GLU A 107 -17.17 0.57 15.90
N GLY A 108 -16.60 1.10 14.81
CA GLY A 108 -16.95 2.42 14.25
C GLY A 108 -16.44 3.62 15.04
N LYS A 109 -15.48 3.42 15.96
CA LYS A 109 -14.85 4.47 16.77
C LYS A 109 -13.35 4.45 16.63
N ILE A 110 -12.71 5.62 16.80
CA ILE A 110 -11.26 5.71 16.94
C ILE A 110 -10.91 5.22 18.35
N VAL A 111 -10.03 4.22 18.42
CA VAL A 111 -9.52 3.63 19.66
C VAL A 111 -8.24 4.33 20.09
N ALA A 112 -7.33 4.56 19.14
CA ALA A 112 -6.08 5.27 19.35
C ALA A 112 -5.60 5.90 18.05
N GLU A 113 -4.80 6.95 18.15
CA GLU A 113 -4.11 7.56 17.01
C GLU A 113 -2.75 8.12 17.42
N GLY A 114 -1.79 8.11 16.49
CA GLY A 114 -0.46 8.61 16.75
C GLY A 114 0.62 7.96 15.91
N GLN A 115 1.86 8.08 16.34
CA GLN A 115 2.98 7.39 15.71
C GLN A 115 2.82 5.86 15.86
N PRO A 116 3.19 5.07 14.85
CA PRO A 116 3.00 3.62 14.86
C PRO A 116 3.49 2.93 16.13
N LYS A 117 4.71 3.26 16.55
CA LYS A 117 5.32 2.64 17.73
C LYS A 117 4.54 2.88 19.02
N SER A 118 3.98 4.08 19.20
CA SER A 118 3.18 4.44 20.36
C SER A 118 1.82 3.76 20.34
N VAL A 119 1.15 3.80 19.19
CA VAL A 119 -0.20 3.25 19.01
C VAL A 119 -0.20 1.72 19.17
N MET A 120 0.82 1.04 18.61
CA MET A 120 0.90 -0.43 18.69
C MET A 120 1.20 -0.96 20.10
N SER A 121 1.66 -0.11 21.02
CA SER A 121 1.86 -0.45 22.44
C SER A 121 0.71 0.02 23.35
N ASP A 122 -0.33 0.63 22.78
CA ASP A 122 -1.49 1.08 23.54
C ASP A 122 -2.33 -0.12 24.03
N PRO A 123 -2.60 -0.26 25.33
CA PRO A 123 -3.42 -1.33 25.86
C PRO A 123 -4.80 -1.45 25.20
N ALA A 124 -5.44 -0.35 24.86
CA ALA A 124 -6.74 -0.36 24.19
C ALA A 124 -6.67 -0.94 22.78
N VAL A 125 -5.55 -0.73 22.07
CA VAL A 125 -5.30 -1.34 20.76
C VAL A 125 -5.04 -2.84 20.91
N ILE A 126 -4.23 -3.21 21.91
CA ILE A 126 -3.95 -4.61 22.23
C ILE A 126 -5.25 -5.35 22.54
N ASP A 127 -6.09 -4.81 23.40
CA ASP A 127 -7.37 -5.41 23.76
C ASP A 127 -8.34 -5.51 22.56
N ALA A 128 -8.41 -4.48 21.73
CA ALA A 128 -9.32 -4.45 20.59
C ALA A 128 -8.93 -5.43 19.47
N TYR A 129 -7.63 -5.61 19.23
CA TYR A 129 -7.12 -6.41 18.11
C TYR A 129 -6.49 -7.74 18.51
N LEU A 130 -5.93 -7.84 19.72
CA LEU A 130 -5.21 -9.02 20.20
C LEU A 130 -5.99 -9.81 21.25
N GLY A 131 -6.96 -9.21 21.91
CA GLY A 131 -7.86 -9.93 22.82
C GLY A 131 -8.59 -11.09 22.13
N ALA A 132 -8.74 -11.05 20.80
CA ALA A 132 -9.26 -12.13 19.97
C ALA A 132 -8.19 -13.13 19.47
N HIS A 133 -6.88 -12.78 19.53
CA HIS A 133 -5.76 -13.58 19.00
C HIS A 133 -4.52 -13.49 19.90
N ALA A 134 -4.64 -13.95 21.12
CA ALA A 134 -3.68 -13.80 22.24
C ALA A 134 -2.26 -14.40 22.07
N ASN A 135 -1.72 -14.54 20.85
CA ASN A 135 -0.38 -15.07 20.60
C ASN A 135 0.42 -14.34 19.53
N VAL A 136 0.14 -13.06 19.27
CA VAL A 136 0.99 -12.26 18.38
C VAL A 136 1.93 -11.42 19.23
N ASP A 137 3.19 -11.79 19.28
CA ASP A 137 4.25 -11.02 19.93
C ASP A 137 4.53 -9.76 19.10
N LEU A 138 4.07 -8.61 19.59
CA LEU A 138 4.26 -7.29 18.95
C LEU A 138 5.64 -6.65 19.28
N GLY A 139 6.48 -7.34 20.04
CA GLY A 139 7.73 -6.82 20.61
C GLY A 139 9.01 -7.33 19.97
N ASP A 140 8.95 -8.34 19.12
CA ASP A 140 10.17 -8.95 18.59
C ASP A 140 10.61 -8.32 17.28
N ASP A 141 11.78 -7.66 17.31
CA ASP A 141 12.45 -7.08 16.14
C ASP A 141 13.03 -8.16 15.20
N SER A 142 12.94 -9.46 15.53
CA SER A 142 13.49 -10.57 14.76
C SER A 142 12.81 -10.76 13.40
N VAL A 143 11.55 -10.33 13.25
CA VAL A 143 10.82 -10.38 11.96
C VAL A 143 11.41 -9.42 10.92
N LEU A 144 12.20 -8.43 11.36
CA LEU A 144 12.85 -7.45 10.48
C LEU A 144 14.11 -8.01 9.78
N GLU A 145 14.72 -9.06 10.32
CA GLU A 145 15.90 -9.69 9.71
C GLU A 145 15.50 -10.58 8.53
N ASP A 146 14.38 -11.29 8.63
CA ASP A 146 13.88 -12.18 7.56
C ASP A 146 13.45 -11.42 6.29
N LEU A 147 13.09 -10.14 6.39
CA LEU A 147 12.74 -9.30 5.24
C LEU A 147 13.95 -8.66 4.54
N LYS A 148 15.13 -8.70 5.15
CA LYS A 148 16.39 -8.20 4.57
C LYS A 148 17.20 -9.27 3.83
N GLU A 149 16.92 -10.55 4.07
CA GLU A 149 17.62 -11.68 3.47
C GLU A 149 16.82 -12.39 2.34
N ALA A 150 15.64 -11.93 1.99
CA ALA A 150 14.79 -12.45 0.91
C ALA A 150 14.72 -11.47 -0.29
#